data_fe32f99513d1041af0ee1da3516652d6
#
_entry.id   fe32f99513d1041af0ee1da3516652d6
#
_cell.length_a   1.000
_cell.length_b   1.000
_cell.length_c   1.000
_cell.angle_alpha   90.00
_cell.angle_beta   90.00
_cell.angle_gamma   90.00
#
_symmetry.space_group_name_H-M   'P 1'
#
loop_
_entity.id
_entity.type
_entity.pdbx_description
1 polymer ?
#
loop_
_entity_poly.entity_id
_entity_poly.type
_entity_poly.pdbx_seq_one_letter_code
_entity_poly.pdbx_strand_id
1 'polypeptide(L)'
;MTELGISWGTVKSLLIFFAPILIPRAINLYRDLRGTIASRQSPRPLPASANRALNALFFAITFFLLLSLPFNPRAPSPNIFTQTASRITTPTDIIFTRLARFRPENILTPADEALKAKFTTIVARKIYLRFGPEALSQCHFCSFDHVGTYILYYLPFNTLLPHLLNMLVVGLVTSAPFAGRDAAGWRNKFTLAGLALAALDIYIVATYDPIQYAPAIVRAGMAAPSDLYHQIGLLRPLLLTIFDSVCAGLIYLSATNRLFFEPPSQAEQVGQLVDMSLPTIAQASSKLHALSVTRNAVVRDKALKDHDDAYWQAVVSMNGENAGGGVVENGDASIWEEEEVVRAMSQAMAGQGNVDLAKLGVNANEYVNGVTAALDE
;
A
#
# COMPACT_ATOMS: atom_id res chain seq x y z
N MET A 1 28.27 11.97 -16.11
CA MET A 1 28.14 12.31 -14.68
C MET A 1 27.86 13.78 -14.63
N THR A 2 26.61 14.13 -14.42
CA THR A 2 26.15 15.50 -14.34
C THR A 2 26.64 16.08 -13.03
N GLU A 3 27.45 17.11 -13.12
CA GLU A 3 27.80 17.97 -12.00
C GLU A 3 26.51 18.58 -11.43
N LEU A 4 25.94 17.93 -10.44
CA LEU A 4 25.25 18.65 -9.38
C LEU A 4 26.31 19.62 -8.89
N GLY A 5 26.09 20.94 -8.99
CA GLY A 5 27.09 21.97 -8.68
C GLY A 5 27.59 22.00 -7.22
N ILE A 6 27.66 20.83 -6.63
CA ILE A 6 28.21 20.54 -5.32
C ILE A 6 29.71 20.29 -5.52
N SER A 7 30.52 21.31 -5.24
CA SER A 7 31.96 21.14 -5.30
C SER A 7 32.40 20.10 -4.26
N TRP A 8 33.46 19.34 -4.56
CA TRP A 8 34.05 18.39 -3.61
C TRP A 8 34.39 19.08 -2.26
N GLY A 9 34.68 20.34 -2.30
CA GLY A 9 34.88 21.18 -1.08
C GLY A 9 33.63 21.29 -0.21
N THR A 10 32.46 21.46 -0.83
CA THR A 10 31.17 21.54 -0.11
C THR A 10 30.78 20.18 0.53
N VAL A 11 31.01 19.08 -0.18
CA VAL A 11 30.79 17.72 0.36
C VAL A 11 31.69 17.46 1.55
N LYS A 12 32.98 17.85 1.44
CA LYS A 12 33.96 17.71 2.52
C LYS A 12 33.60 18.54 3.76
N SER A 13 33.16 19.79 3.57
CA SER A 13 32.71 20.67 4.65
C SER A 13 31.45 20.12 5.34
N LEU A 14 30.50 19.63 4.57
CA LEU A 14 29.27 18.98 5.08
C LEU A 14 29.61 17.71 5.88
N LEU A 15 30.52 16.88 5.38
CA LEU A 15 30.99 15.68 6.08
C LEU A 15 31.67 16.03 7.40
N ILE A 16 32.56 17.04 7.43
CA ILE A 16 33.23 17.47 8.65
C ILE A 16 32.23 18.05 9.65
N PHE A 17 31.25 18.83 9.19
CA PHE A 17 30.24 19.44 10.06
C PHE A 17 29.31 18.41 10.69
N PHE A 18 28.87 17.40 9.92
CA PHE A 18 27.99 16.35 10.41
C PHE A 18 28.73 15.17 11.05
N ALA A 19 30.06 15.05 10.90
CA ALA A 19 30.85 13.96 11.47
C ALA A 19 30.60 13.73 12.97
N PRO A 20 30.58 14.78 13.83
CA PRO A 20 30.33 14.60 15.26
C PRO A 20 28.97 13.98 15.58
N ILE A 21 27.99 14.13 14.71
CA ILE A 21 26.65 13.58 14.88
C ILE A 21 26.53 12.21 14.21
N LEU A 22 27.11 12.08 13.02
CA LEU A 22 26.99 10.85 12.22
C LEU A 22 27.89 9.72 12.73
N ILE A 23 29.11 10.02 13.18
CA ILE A 23 30.05 9.00 13.65
C ILE A 23 29.54 8.27 14.89
N PRO A 24 29.07 8.93 15.96
CA PRO A 24 28.51 8.23 17.13
C PRO A 24 27.28 7.39 16.76
N ARG A 25 26.41 7.93 15.89
CA ARG A 25 25.24 7.17 15.40
C ARG A 25 25.64 5.95 14.59
N ALA A 26 26.63 6.08 13.71
CA ALA A 26 27.16 4.96 12.93
C ALA A 26 27.82 3.91 13.82
N ILE A 27 28.57 4.33 14.84
CA ILE A 27 29.20 3.43 15.81
C ILE A 27 28.14 2.70 16.65
N ASN A 28 27.12 3.41 17.12
CA ASN A 28 26.05 2.80 17.89
C ASN A 28 25.27 1.82 17.01
N LEU A 29 24.90 2.22 15.79
CA LEU A 29 24.28 1.32 14.81
C LEU A 29 25.14 0.08 14.57
N TYR A 30 26.45 0.25 14.38
CA TYR A 30 27.37 -0.89 14.18
C TYR A 30 27.44 -1.80 15.42
N ARG A 31 27.46 -1.22 16.64
CA ARG A 31 27.45 -2.00 17.90
C ARG A 31 26.15 -2.75 18.09
N ASP A 32 25.02 -2.10 17.82
CA ASP A 32 23.69 -2.71 17.88
C ASP A 32 23.58 -3.86 16.86
N LEU A 33 24.05 -3.62 15.63
CA LEU A 33 24.10 -4.64 14.58
C LEU A 33 25.00 -5.84 14.99
N ARG A 34 26.15 -5.57 15.58
CA ARG A 34 27.05 -6.62 16.04
C ARG A 34 26.49 -7.37 17.25
N GLY A 35 25.81 -6.68 18.17
CA GLY A 35 25.10 -7.29 19.31
C GLY A 35 23.97 -8.21 18.83
N THR A 36 23.16 -7.73 17.92
CA THR A 36 22.05 -8.48 17.30
C THR A 36 22.56 -9.70 16.54
N ILE A 37 23.70 -9.60 15.85
CA ILE A 37 24.32 -10.74 15.15
C ILE A 37 24.89 -11.77 16.14
N ALA A 38 25.36 -11.35 17.30
CA ALA A 38 25.95 -12.23 18.33
C ALA A 38 24.88 -12.99 19.16
N SER A 39 23.69 -12.40 19.36
CA SER A 39 22.55 -12.99 20.10
C SER A 39 21.63 -13.85 19.24
N ARG A 40 22.06 -14.24 18.05
CA ARG A 40 21.25 -14.88 17.00
C ARG A 40 20.50 -16.11 17.45
N GLN A 41 19.19 -16.07 17.31
CA GLN A 41 18.37 -17.28 17.24
C GLN A 41 18.64 -18.03 15.93
N SER A 42 18.47 -19.35 15.93
CA SER A 42 18.61 -20.16 14.73
C SER A 42 17.70 -19.65 13.60
N PRO A 43 18.20 -19.50 12.36
CA PRO A 43 17.39 -19.03 11.24
C PRO A 43 16.18 -19.93 11.05
N ARG A 44 15.00 -19.32 10.93
CA ARG A 44 13.73 -20.02 10.67
C ARG A 44 13.66 -20.43 9.20
N PRO A 45 13.14 -21.63 8.87
CA PRO A 45 12.83 -21.98 7.49
C PRO A 45 11.79 -21.02 6.92
N LEU A 46 11.88 -20.73 5.62
CA LEU A 46 10.98 -19.78 4.94
C LEU A 46 9.52 -20.27 5.02
N PRO A 47 8.58 -19.48 5.61
CA PRO A 47 7.17 -19.84 5.65
C PRO A 47 6.56 -19.89 4.25
N ALA A 48 5.59 -20.78 4.03
CA ALA A 48 4.92 -20.92 2.73
C ALA A 48 4.21 -19.62 2.27
N SER A 49 3.69 -18.83 3.20
CA SER A 49 3.09 -17.52 2.93
C SER A 49 4.11 -16.51 2.40
N ALA A 50 5.28 -16.42 3.03
CA ALA A 50 6.36 -15.55 2.56
C ALA A 50 6.92 -16.02 1.22
N ASN A 51 7.00 -17.33 0.98
CA ASN A 51 7.44 -17.87 -0.31
C ASN A 51 6.50 -17.46 -1.46
N ARG A 52 5.17 -17.43 -1.23
CA ARG A 52 4.21 -16.90 -2.22
C ARG A 52 4.46 -15.43 -2.55
N ALA A 53 4.74 -14.62 -1.53
CA ALA A 53 5.08 -13.22 -1.70
C ALA A 53 6.34 -13.03 -2.53
N LEU A 54 7.39 -13.78 -2.23
CA LEU A 54 8.67 -13.74 -2.97
C LEU A 54 8.51 -14.19 -4.42
N ASN A 55 7.70 -15.23 -4.68
CA ASN A 55 7.40 -15.66 -6.04
C ASN A 55 6.67 -14.57 -6.84
N ALA A 56 5.68 -13.91 -6.24
CA ALA A 56 4.96 -12.80 -6.89
C ALA A 56 5.90 -11.62 -7.20
N LEU A 57 6.78 -11.26 -6.25
CA LEU A 57 7.81 -10.24 -6.49
C LEU A 57 8.82 -10.67 -7.56
N PHE A 58 9.21 -11.95 -7.58
CA PHE A 58 10.10 -12.47 -8.63
C PHE A 58 9.50 -12.29 -10.03
N PHE A 59 8.21 -12.55 -10.19
CA PHE A 59 7.52 -12.29 -11.46
C PHE A 59 7.49 -10.80 -11.80
N ALA A 60 7.22 -9.92 -10.84
CA ALA A 60 7.24 -8.47 -11.04
C ALA A 60 8.65 -7.98 -11.42
N ILE A 61 9.68 -8.40 -10.70
CA ILE A 61 11.09 -8.11 -10.98
C ILE A 61 11.46 -8.55 -12.40
N THR A 62 11.11 -9.77 -12.78
CA THR A 62 11.38 -10.30 -14.12
C THR A 62 10.66 -9.49 -15.19
N PHE A 63 9.39 -9.15 -14.95
CA PHE A 63 8.59 -8.33 -15.87
C PHE A 63 9.20 -6.94 -16.10
N PHE A 64 9.51 -6.20 -15.02
CA PHE A 64 10.12 -4.88 -15.14
C PHE A 64 11.54 -4.95 -15.70
N LEU A 65 12.31 -5.99 -15.37
CA LEU A 65 13.63 -6.21 -15.94
C LEU A 65 13.55 -6.41 -17.45
N LEU A 66 12.62 -7.24 -17.93
CA LEU A 66 12.41 -7.43 -19.37
C LEU A 66 11.98 -6.13 -20.07
N LEU A 67 11.17 -5.29 -19.40
CA LEU A 67 10.79 -3.98 -19.93
C LEU A 67 11.99 -3.02 -20.02
N SER A 68 12.98 -3.14 -19.14
CA SER A 68 14.18 -2.29 -19.15
C SER A 68 15.19 -2.66 -20.23
N LEU A 69 15.04 -3.81 -20.86
CA LEU A 69 15.99 -4.27 -21.89
C LEU A 69 15.79 -3.48 -23.20
N PRO A 70 16.86 -3.10 -23.86
CA PRO A 70 16.81 -2.33 -25.11
C PRO A 70 16.20 -3.13 -26.30
N PHE A 71 16.07 -4.45 -26.16
CA PHE A 71 15.48 -5.34 -27.17
C PHE A 71 13.95 -5.41 -27.09
N ASN A 72 13.34 -4.75 -26.10
CA ASN A 72 11.90 -4.73 -25.94
C ASN A 72 11.25 -3.98 -27.12
N PRO A 73 10.22 -4.54 -27.81
CA PRO A 73 9.49 -3.85 -28.87
C PRO A 73 8.78 -2.56 -28.39
N ARG A 74 8.61 -2.40 -27.08
CA ARG A 74 8.10 -1.17 -26.45
C ARG A 74 9.18 -0.22 -25.96
N ALA A 75 10.47 -0.54 -26.23
CA ALA A 75 11.54 0.37 -25.90
C ALA A 75 11.33 1.71 -26.63
N PRO A 76 11.57 2.83 -25.96
CA PRO A 76 11.40 4.13 -26.58
C PRO A 76 12.26 4.25 -27.82
N SER A 77 11.72 4.87 -28.88
CA SER A 77 12.44 5.08 -30.13
C SER A 77 13.73 5.87 -29.90
N PRO A 78 14.81 5.52 -30.58
CA PRO A 78 16.07 6.23 -30.40
C PRO A 78 15.97 7.70 -30.83
N ASN A 79 16.75 8.56 -30.17
CA ASN A 79 16.73 9.99 -30.35
C ASN A 79 17.17 10.36 -31.78
N ILE A 80 16.30 11.09 -32.50
CA ILE A 80 16.57 11.54 -33.90
C ILE A 80 17.83 12.40 -33.98
N PHE A 81 18.07 13.27 -33.00
CA PHE A 81 19.27 14.12 -32.95
C PHE A 81 20.56 13.31 -32.85
N THR A 82 20.54 12.26 -32.05
CA THR A 82 21.69 11.35 -31.88
C THR A 82 21.89 10.52 -33.17
N GLN A 83 20.82 9.95 -33.74
CA GLN A 83 20.89 9.16 -34.98
C GLN A 83 21.42 9.97 -36.16
N THR A 84 20.96 11.20 -36.30
CA THR A 84 21.32 12.06 -37.42
C THR A 84 22.55 12.92 -37.15
N ALA A 85 23.21 12.77 -36.01
CA ALA A 85 24.29 13.61 -35.54
C ALA A 85 23.97 15.12 -35.72
N SER A 86 22.74 15.52 -35.34
CA SER A 86 22.21 16.85 -35.52
C SER A 86 22.15 17.62 -34.21
N ARG A 87 22.24 18.95 -34.31
CA ARG A 87 22.11 19.86 -33.17
C ARG A 87 20.66 20.29 -33.02
N ILE A 88 20.29 20.81 -31.85
CA ILE A 88 18.93 21.29 -31.60
C ILE A 88 18.56 22.48 -32.56
N THR A 89 19.54 23.22 -33.03
CA THR A 89 19.38 24.37 -33.94
C THR A 89 19.42 23.99 -35.41
N THR A 90 19.75 22.74 -35.76
CA THR A 90 19.82 22.29 -37.16
C THR A 90 18.45 22.44 -37.83
N PRO A 91 18.39 22.95 -39.09
CA PRO A 91 17.13 23.06 -39.83
C PRO A 91 16.39 21.72 -39.95
N THR A 92 15.05 21.75 -39.84
CA THR A 92 14.19 20.55 -39.83
C THR A 92 14.40 19.68 -41.06
N ASP A 93 14.50 20.29 -42.26
CA ASP A 93 14.68 19.53 -43.48
C ASP A 93 15.99 18.75 -43.50
N ILE A 94 17.07 19.32 -42.97
CA ILE A 94 18.36 18.64 -42.89
C ILE A 94 18.29 17.44 -41.96
N ILE A 95 17.60 17.59 -40.81
CA ILE A 95 17.43 16.48 -39.83
C ILE A 95 16.68 15.34 -40.52
N PHE A 96 15.53 15.61 -41.13
CA PHE A 96 14.69 14.58 -41.74
C PHE A 96 15.27 14.01 -43.04
N THR A 97 16.04 14.78 -43.82
CA THR A 97 16.81 14.24 -44.96
C THR A 97 17.89 13.26 -44.50
N ARG A 98 18.55 13.55 -43.36
CA ARG A 98 19.50 12.60 -42.75
C ARG A 98 18.79 11.39 -42.18
N LEU A 99 17.62 11.58 -41.56
CA LEU A 99 16.81 10.50 -41.01
C LEU A 99 16.32 9.53 -42.09
N ALA A 100 15.93 10.05 -43.26
CA ALA A 100 15.49 9.23 -44.37
C ALA A 100 16.56 8.22 -44.82
N ARG A 101 17.85 8.55 -44.71
CA ARG A 101 18.94 7.60 -45.01
C ARG A 101 18.99 6.35 -44.14
N PHE A 102 18.38 6.41 -42.93
CA PHE A 102 18.28 5.26 -42.02
C PHE A 102 16.99 4.50 -42.23
N ARG A 103 16.09 4.94 -43.12
CA ARG A 103 14.83 4.28 -43.42
C ARG A 103 14.93 3.38 -44.62
N PRO A 104 14.10 2.33 -44.73
CA PRO A 104 14.01 1.53 -45.95
C PRO A 104 13.73 2.45 -47.18
N GLU A 105 14.34 2.17 -48.29
CA GLU A 105 14.17 2.92 -49.57
C GLU A 105 14.50 4.42 -49.47
N ASN A 106 15.13 4.90 -48.40
CA ASN A 106 15.38 6.31 -48.11
C ASN A 106 14.10 7.17 -48.02
N ILE A 107 12.96 6.57 -47.76
CA ILE A 107 11.66 7.24 -47.63
C ILE A 107 11.29 7.37 -46.17
N LEU A 108 10.79 8.54 -45.76
CA LEU A 108 10.28 8.79 -44.43
C LEU A 108 9.01 7.96 -44.17
N THR A 109 8.86 7.43 -42.97
CA THR A 109 7.63 6.76 -42.55
C THR A 109 6.51 7.79 -42.31
N PRO A 110 5.21 7.40 -42.39
CA PRO A 110 4.11 8.32 -42.09
C PRO A 110 4.22 8.96 -40.67
N ALA A 111 4.78 8.23 -39.70
CA ALA A 111 5.06 8.77 -38.40
C ALA A 111 6.17 9.83 -38.40
N ASP A 112 7.22 9.64 -39.23
CA ASP A 112 8.28 10.62 -39.37
C ASP A 112 7.78 11.90 -40.09
N GLU A 113 6.85 11.77 -41.03
CA GLU A 113 6.23 12.93 -41.72
C GLU A 113 5.34 13.72 -40.75
N ALA A 114 4.51 13.04 -39.96
CA ALA A 114 3.69 13.67 -38.93
C ALA A 114 4.55 14.41 -37.88
N LEU A 115 5.69 13.82 -37.53
CA LEU A 115 6.66 14.44 -36.64
C LEU A 115 7.33 15.64 -37.27
N LYS A 116 7.75 15.54 -38.58
CA LYS A 116 8.35 16.62 -39.33
C LYS A 116 7.44 17.84 -39.38
N ALA A 117 6.14 17.65 -39.61
CA ALA A 117 5.16 18.72 -39.68
C ALA A 117 5.10 19.56 -38.38
N LYS A 118 5.31 18.92 -37.23
CA LYS A 118 5.29 19.60 -35.91
C LYS A 118 6.67 20.09 -35.46
N PHE A 119 7.76 19.68 -36.12
CA PHE A 119 9.14 19.90 -35.68
C PHE A 119 9.71 21.27 -36.08
N THR A 120 8.85 22.28 -36.17
CA THR A 120 9.16 23.61 -36.75
C THR A 120 9.86 24.55 -35.77
N THR A 121 9.52 24.46 -34.48
CA THR A 121 10.01 25.40 -33.45
C THR A 121 11.00 24.75 -32.48
N ILE A 122 11.82 25.57 -31.81
CA ILE A 122 12.72 25.10 -30.76
C ILE A 122 11.92 24.54 -29.60
N VAL A 123 10.72 25.07 -29.29
CA VAL A 123 9.82 24.58 -28.27
C VAL A 123 9.36 23.17 -28.62
N ALA A 124 8.94 22.89 -29.83
CA ALA A 124 8.58 21.56 -30.29
C ALA A 124 9.72 20.54 -30.10
N ARG A 125 10.96 20.96 -30.41
CA ARG A 125 12.15 20.12 -30.21
C ARG A 125 12.45 19.83 -28.73
N LYS A 126 12.23 20.82 -27.86
CA LYS A 126 12.32 20.61 -26.40
C LYS A 126 11.26 19.61 -25.91
N ILE A 127 10.02 19.76 -26.40
CA ILE A 127 8.91 18.84 -26.09
C ILE A 127 9.24 17.42 -26.56
N TYR A 128 9.77 17.28 -27.77
CA TYR A 128 10.24 16.00 -28.31
C TYR A 128 11.30 15.34 -27.39
N LEU A 129 12.33 16.10 -27.00
CA LEU A 129 13.40 15.60 -26.14
C LEU A 129 12.92 15.19 -24.75
N ARG A 130 11.83 15.80 -24.27
CA ARG A 130 11.27 15.55 -22.95
C ARG A 130 10.24 14.42 -22.95
N PHE A 131 9.29 14.42 -23.87
CA PHE A 131 8.13 13.51 -23.88
C PHE A 131 8.15 12.48 -25.01
N GLY A 132 9.06 12.61 -25.98
CA GLY A 132 9.18 11.69 -27.10
C GLY A 132 8.36 12.07 -28.33
N PRO A 133 8.57 11.29 -29.43
CA PRO A 133 7.91 11.55 -30.72
C PRO A 133 6.40 11.35 -30.67
N GLU A 134 5.92 10.35 -29.91
CA GLU A 134 4.50 10.02 -29.82
C GLU A 134 3.70 11.14 -29.16
N ALA A 135 4.20 11.69 -28.05
CA ALA A 135 3.54 12.80 -27.38
C ALA A 135 3.44 14.04 -28.29
N LEU A 136 4.49 14.32 -29.06
CA LEU A 136 4.49 15.46 -29.98
C LEU A 136 3.57 15.25 -31.19
N SER A 137 3.54 14.05 -31.78
CA SER A 137 2.78 13.74 -32.99
C SER A 137 1.32 13.44 -32.76
N GLN A 138 1.00 12.70 -31.69
CA GLN A 138 -0.34 12.14 -31.46
C GLN A 138 -1.24 13.01 -30.59
N CYS A 139 -0.67 13.91 -29.79
CA CYS A 139 -1.50 14.77 -28.96
C CYS A 139 -2.28 15.80 -29.79
N HIS A 140 -3.60 15.64 -29.85
CA HIS A 140 -4.49 16.53 -30.63
C HIS A 140 -4.88 17.79 -29.87
N PHE A 141 -4.90 17.77 -28.54
CA PHE A 141 -5.31 18.90 -27.70
C PHE A 141 -4.13 19.72 -27.16
N CYS A 142 -2.89 19.31 -27.47
CA CYS A 142 -1.69 19.97 -26.98
C CYS A 142 -1.34 21.21 -27.80
N SER A 143 -0.97 22.28 -27.09
CA SER A 143 -0.47 23.53 -27.68
C SER A 143 0.99 23.76 -27.30
N PHE A 144 1.79 24.32 -28.20
CA PHE A 144 3.19 24.67 -27.91
C PHE A 144 3.32 25.80 -26.90
N ASP A 145 2.28 26.62 -26.72
CA ASP A 145 2.26 27.69 -25.74
C ASP A 145 2.06 27.19 -24.31
N HIS A 146 1.45 26.00 -24.18
CA HIS A 146 1.12 25.40 -22.89
C HIS A 146 1.75 24.00 -22.76
N VAL A 147 3.02 23.94 -22.35
CA VAL A 147 3.75 22.67 -22.14
C VAL A 147 3.03 21.75 -21.12
N GLY A 148 2.24 22.32 -20.22
CA GLY A 148 1.43 21.56 -19.26
C GLY A 148 0.46 20.56 -19.89
N THR A 149 -0.06 20.83 -21.11
CA THR A 149 -0.94 19.91 -21.84
C THR A 149 -0.21 18.65 -22.27
N TYR A 150 1.07 18.75 -22.63
CA TYR A 150 1.92 17.59 -22.94
C TYR A 150 2.25 16.77 -21.70
N ILE A 151 2.41 17.43 -20.53
CA ILE A 151 2.56 16.72 -19.25
C ILE A 151 1.29 15.91 -18.97
N LEU A 152 0.12 16.52 -19.11
CA LEU A 152 -1.16 15.86 -18.89
C LEU A 152 -1.38 14.65 -19.81
N TYR A 153 -0.92 14.74 -21.07
CA TYR A 153 -0.96 13.63 -22.01
C TYR A 153 0.00 12.50 -21.64
N TYR A 154 1.25 12.84 -21.27
CA TYR A 154 2.32 11.88 -21.05
C TYR A 154 2.20 11.16 -19.68
N LEU A 155 1.80 11.91 -18.63
CA LEU A 155 1.87 11.48 -17.24
C LEU A 155 1.00 10.25 -16.91
N PRO A 156 -0.28 10.12 -17.35
CA PRO A 156 -1.12 9.01 -16.95
C PRO A 156 -0.58 7.65 -17.44
N PHE A 157 -0.23 7.55 -18.70
CA PHE A 157 0.12 6.26 -19.32
C PHE A 157 1.60 5.93 -19.21
N ASN A 158 2.46 6.92 -19.34
CA ASN A 158 3.90 6.67 -19.35
C ASN A 158 4.52 6.70 -17.94
N THR A 159 3.98 7.51 -17.01
CA THR A 159 4.56 7.65 -15.68
C THR A 159 3.69 6.97 -14.61
N LEU A 160 2.41 7.34 -14.49
CA LEU A 160 1.58 6.82 -13.40
C LEU A 160 1.27 5.33 -13.55
N LEU A 161 0.92 4.86 -14.72
CA LEU A 161 0.52 3.47 -14.94
C LEU A 161 1.56 2.45 -14.46
N PRO A 162 2.86 2.55 -14.79
CA PRO A 162 3.88 1.62 -14.27
C PRO A 162 3.98 1.64 -12.73
N HIS A 163 3.91 2.82 -12.11
CA HIS A 163 3.95 2.95 -10.66
C HIS A 163 2.68 2.38 -10.00
N LEU A 164 1.50 2.61 -10.59
CA LEU A 164 0.25 2.05 -10.08
C LEU A 164 0.23 0.52 -10.16
N LEU A 165 0.73 -0.06 -11.27
CA LEU A 165 0.87 -1.50 -11.40
C LEU A 165 1.84 -2.08 -10.35
N ASN A 166 2.98 -1.43 -10.15
CA ASN A 166 3.92 -1.81 -9.10
C ASN A 166 3.29 -1.71 -7.71
N MET A 167 2.59 -0.60 -7.40
CA MET A 167 1.90 -0.42 -6.12
C MET A 167 0.80 -1.45 -5.88
N LEU A 168 0.11 -1.90 -6.93
CA LEU A 168 -0.86 -2.99 -6.83
C LEU A 168 -0.16 -4.31 -6.45
N VAL A 169 0.97 -4.63 -7.08
CA VAL A 169 1.77 -5.82 -6.74
C VAL A 169 2.26 -5.74 -5.31
N VAL A 170 2.86 -4.61 -4.90
CA VAL A 170 3.35 -4.38 -3.53
C VAL A 170 2.21 -4.47 -2.51
N GLY A 171 1.04 -3.90 -2.82
CA GLY A 171 -0.17 -4.00 -1.99
C GLY A 171 -0.65 -5.44 -1.81
N LEU A 172 -0.64 -6.24 -2.87
CA LEU A 172 -0.99 -7.65 -2.84
C LEU A 172 0.02 -8.45 -2.01
N VAL A 173 1.31 -8.28 -2.29
CA VAL A 173 2.41 -9.01 -1.65
C VAL A 173 2.54 -8.67 -0.16
N THR A 174 2.11 -7.49 0.26
CA THR A 174 2.08 -7.09 1.66
C THR A 174 0.71 -7.28 2.32
N SER A 175 -0.24 -7.93 1.65
CA SER A 175 -1.54 -8.24 2.25
C SER A 175 -1.44 -9.45 3.19
N ALA A 176 -2.03 -9.35 4.38
CA ALA A 176 -2.00 -10.42 5.38
C ALA A 176 -2.61 -11.76 4.88
N PRO A 177 -3.74 -11.77 4.12
CA PRO A 177 -4.30 -13.01 3.59
C PRO A 177 -3.40 -13.72 2.60
N PHE A 178 -2.63 -12.98 1.79
CA PHE A 178 -1.77 -13.53 0.75
C PHE A 178 -0.39 -13.93 1.26
N ALA A 179 0.25 -13.03 2.00
CA ALA A 179 1.67 -13.14 2.34
C ALA A 179 1.95 -13.38 3.84
N GLY A 180 0.91 -13.39 4.68
CA GLY A 180 1.04 -13.57 6.11
C GLY A 180 1.49 -12.31 6.85
N ARG A 181 1.67 -12.46 8.18
CA ARG A 181 1.97 -11.33 9.08
C ARG A 181 3.36 -10.73 8.84
N ASP A 182 4.34 -11.55 8.49
CA ASP A 182 5.74 -11.12 8.31
C ASP A 182 5.86 -10.08 7.17
N ALA A 183 5.20 -10.31 6.06
CA ALA A 183 5.16 -9.37 4.94
C ALA A 183 4.22 -8.17 5.19
N ALA A 184 3.11 -8.39 5.91
CA ALA A 184 2.14 -7.34 6.20
C ALA A 184 2.73 -6.19 7.04
N GLY A 185 3.68 -6.47 7.92
CA GLY A 185 4.41 -5.46 8.71
C GLY A 185 5.19 -4.43 7.85
N TRP A 186 5.49 -4.76 6.60
CA TRP A 186 6.20 -3.90 5.66
C TRP A 186 5.29 -3.01 4.81
N ARG A 187 3.98 -3.23 4.83
CA ARG A 187 3.00 -2.57 3.96
C ARG A 187 3.16 -1.05 3.91
N ASN A 188 3.10 -0.39 5.08
CA ASN A 188 3.17 1.07 5.14
C ASN A 188 4.52 1.61 4.67
N LYS A 189 5.62 0.92 4.98
CA LYS A 189 6.97 1.33 4.58
C LYS A 189 7.15 1.24 3.08
N PHE A 190 6.74 0.12 2.47
CA PHE A 190 6.85 -0.07 1.02
C PHE A 190 5.91 0.82 0.23
N THR A 191 4.67 1.01 0.69
CA THR A 191 3.72 1.94 0.06
C THR A 191 4.26 3.37 0.08
N LEU A 192 4.78 3.83 1.21
CA LEU A 192 5.35 5.17 1.32
C LEU A 192 6.59 5.33 0.41
N ALA A 193 7.48 4.34 0.39
CA ALA A 193 8.66 4.35 -0.46
C ALA A 193 8.30 4.32 -1.95
N GLY A 194 7.31 3.50 -2.34
CA GLY A 194 6.80 3.45 -3.72
C GLY A 194 6.12 4.76 -4.16
N LEU A 195 5.35 5.40 -3.26
CA LEU A 195 4.79 6.73 -3.51
C LEU A 195 5.87 7.79 -3.65
N ALA A 196 6.91 7.76 -2.82
CA ALA A 196 8.04 8.66 -2.92
C ALA A 196 8.78 8.50 -4.27
N LEU A 197 8.97 7.24 -4.72
CA LEU A 197 9.58 6.95 -6.02
C LEU A 197 8.72 7.47 -7.18
N ALA A 198 7.40 7.29 -7.12
CA ALA A 198 6.46 7.84 -8.10
C ALA A 198 6.48 9.37 -8.12
N ALA A 199 6.48 10.01 -6.96
CA ALA A 199 6.54 11.47 -6.83
C ALA A 199 7.86 12.03 -7.40
N LEU A 200 8.97 11.35 -7.16
CA LEU A 200 10.28 11.72 -7.72
C LEU A 200 10.28 11.63 -9.25
N ASP A 201 9.73 10.56 -9.82
CA ASP A 201 9.64 10.39 -11.27
C ASP A 201 8.75 11.48 -11.91
N ILE A 202 7.58 11.75 -11.32
CA ILE A 202 6.69 12.84 -11.73
C ILE A 202 7.42 14.19 -11.66
N TYR A 203 8.16 14.46 -10.59
CA TYR A 203 8.91 15.68 -10.41
C TYR A 203 9.98 15.83 -11.51
N ILE A 204 10.75 14.78 -11.80
CA ILE A 204 11.76 14.80 -12.85
C ILE A 204 11.10 15.08 -14.22
N VAL A 205 10.04 14.34 -14.56
CA VAL A 205 9.30 14.54 -15.81
C VAL A 205 8.70 15.95 -15.90
N ALA A 206 8.20 16.51 -14.79
CA ALA A 206 7.56 17.82 -14.78
C ALA A 206 8.53 19.01 -14.82
N THR A 207 9.77 18.86 -14.34
CA THR A 207 10.71 19.99 -14.18
C THR A 207 11.87 19.97 -15.17
N TYR A 208 12.10 18.85 -15.85
CA TYR A 208 13.25 18.73 -16.75
C TYR A 208 13.22 19.69 -17.94
N ASP A 209 14.28 20.47 -18.12
CA ASP A 209 14.52 21.26 -19.34
C ASP A 209 15.76 20.69 -20.08
N PRO A 210 15.58 20.19 -21.33
CA PRO A 210 16.65 19.56 -22.09
C PRO A 210 17.85 20.48 -22.40
N ILE A 211 17.67 21.79 -22.36
CA ILE A 211 18.74 22.76 -22.65
C ILE A 211 19.41 23.19 -21.35
N GLN A 212 18.63 23.47 -20.31
CA GLN A 212 19.16 23.97 -19.04
C GLN A 212 20.08 22.96 -18.35
N TYR A 213 19.68 21.69 -18.39
CA TYR A 213 20.42 20.58 -17.76
C TYR A 213 21.43 19.91 -18.72
N ALA A 214 21.55 20.42 -19.96
CA ALA A 214 22.49 19.86 -20.92
C ALA A 214 23.94 20.18 -20.54
N PRO A 215 24.89 19.28 -20.83
CA PRO A 215 26.31 19.53 -20.72
C PRO A 215 26.75 20.78 -21.50
N ALA A 216 27.82 21.42 -21.07
CA ALA A 216 28.33 22.63 -21.74
C ALA A 216 28.57 22.46 -23.26
N ILE A 217 29.03 21.29 -23.68
CA ILE A 217 29.25 20.92 -25.10
C ILE A 217 27.92 20.94 -25.89
N VAL A 218 26.83 20.46 -25.29
CA VAL A 218 25.50 20.49 -25.94
C VAL A 218 24.93 21.90 -25.96
N ARG A 219 25.10 22.66 -24.88
CA ARG A 219 24.70 24.08 -24.82
C ARG A 219 25.46 24.94 -25.81
N ALA A 220 26.73 24.66 -26.00
CA ALA A 220 27.56 25.29 -27.02
C ALA A 220 27.20 24.83 -28.46
N GLY A 221 26.29 23.91 -28.60
CA GLY A 221 25.86 23.39 -29.91
C GLY A 221 26.89 22.50 -30.59
N MET A 222 27.83 21.92 -29.84
CA MET A 222 28.87 21.05 -30.38
C MET A 222 28.50 19.57 -30.38
N ALA A 223 27.48 19.17 -29.59
CA ALA A 223 27.00 17.80 -29.52
C ALA A 223 25.48 17.71 -29.67
N ALA A 224 24.97 16.51 -29.98
CA ALA A 224 23.54 16.22 -29.98
C ALA A 224 22.95 16.33 -28.57
N PRO A 225 21.72 16.85 -28.42
CA PRO A 225 21.05 16.93 -27.13
C PRO A 225 20.63 15.54 -26.63
N SER A 226 20.75 15.34 -25.32
CA SER A 226 20.22 14.15 -24.66
C SER A 226 18.69 14.24 -24.51
N ASP A 227 18.03 13.11 -24.59
CA ASP A 227 16.60 12.98 -24.49
C ASP A 227 16.20 12.34 -23.15
N LEU A 228 15.22 12.92 -22.49
CA LEU A 228 14.70 12.39 -21.23
C LEU A 228 13.83 11.16 -21.46
N TYR A 229 12.97 11.19 -22.50
CA TYR A 229 12.00 10.12 -22.74
C TYR A 229 12.64 8.74 -22.94
N HIS A 230 13.77 8.69 -23.64
CA HIS A 230 14.50 7.46 -23.85
C HIS A 230 15.17 6.98 -22.57
N GLN A 231 15.86 7.91 -21.88
CA GLN A 231 16.55 7.58 -20.62
C GLN A 231 15.56 7.12 -19.54
N ILE A 232 14.48 7.85 -19.31
CA ILE A 232 13.45 7.46 -18.31
C ILE A 232 12.73 6.18 -18.74
N GLY A 233 12.46 6.01 -20.04
CA GLY A 233 11.84 4.81 -20.56
C GLY A 233 12.59 3.52 -20.21
N LEU A 234 13.93 3.58 -20.10
CA LEU A 234 14.78 2.47 -19.67
C LEU A 234 15.02 2.46 -18.15
N LEU A 235 15.27 3.63 -17.57
CA LEU A 235 15.60 3.74 -16.14
C LEU A 235 14.42 3.47 -15.22
N ARG A 236 13.20 3.86 -15.59
CA ARG A 236 12.00 3.65 -14.76
C ARG A 236 11.75 2.18 -14.46
N PRO A 237 11.64 1.27 -15.44
CA PRO A 237 11.45 -0.15 -15.14
C PRO A 237 12.65 -0.73 -14.39
N LEU A 238 13.88 -0.26 -14.63
CA LEU A 238 15.06 -0.67 -13.86
C LEU A 238 14.96 -0.25 -12.39
N LEU A 239 14.53 0.99 -12.11
CA LEU A 239 14.32 1.46 -10.73
C LEU A 239 13.22 0.69 -10.01
N LEU A 240 12.13 0.34 -10.71
CA LEU A 240 11.08 -0.51 -10.16
C LEU A 240 11.62 -1.93 -9.87
N THR A 241 12.44 -2.49 -10.75
CA THR A 241 13.13 -3.77 -10.53
C THR A 241 14.01 -3.74 -9.26
N ILE A 242 14.80 -2.68 -9.09
CA ILE A 242 15.64 -2.50 -7.90
C ILE A 242 14.77 -2.36 -6.65
N PHE A 243 13.72 -1.56 -6.71
CA PHE A 243 12.78 -1.37 -5.61
C PHE A 243 12.14 -2.69 -5.18
N ASP A 244 11.60 -3.47 -6.12
CA ASP A 244 10.98 -4.77 -5.84
C ASP A 244 12.01 -5.79 -5.31
N SER A 245 13.25 -5.72 -5.80
CA SER A 245 14.35 -6.59 -5.30
C SER A 245 14.70 -6.27 -3.85
N VAL A 246 14.71 -4.99 -3.47
CA VAL A 246 14.89 -4.56 -2.07
C VAL A 246 13.72 -5.03 -1.21
N CYS A 247 12.48 -4.87 -1.70
CA CYS A 247 11.28 -5.36 -1.01
C CYS A 247 11.34 -6.88 -0.77
N ALA A 248 11.72 -7.66 -1.80
CA ALA A 248 11.89 -9.11 -1.70
C ALA A 248 12.98 -9.48 -0.69
N GLY A 249 14.13 -8.79 -0.72
CA GLY A 249 15.21 -9.00 0.23
C GLY A 249 14.77 -8.74 1.67
N LEU A 250 14.06 -7.64 1.93
CA LEU A 250 13.57 -7.29 3.26
C LEU A 250 12.51 -8.29 3.77
N ILE A 251 11.58 -8.71 2.92
CA ILE A 251 10.59 -9.75 3.27
C ILE A 251 11.31 -11.08 3.59
N TYR A 252 12.27 -11.49 2.76
CA TYR A 252 13.04 -12.72 2.99
C TYR A 252 13.78 -12.68 4.32
N LEU A 253 14.50 -11.59 4.60
CA LEU A 253 15.27 -11.42 5.83
C LEU A 253 14.36 -11.40 7.06
N SER A 254 13.25 -10.67 6.99
CA SER A 254 12.25 -10.60 8.05
C SER A 254 11.59 -11.96 8.30
N ALA A 255 11.17 -12.66 7.24
CA ALA A 255 10.49 -13.95 7.36
C ALA A 255 11.40 -15.08 7.86
N THR A 256 12.71 -14.98 7.63
CA THR A 256 13.69 -15.99 8.08
C THR A 256 14.43 -15.60 9.35
N ASN A 257 14.10 -14.46 9.97
CA ASN A 257 14.78 -13.90 11.15
C ASN A 257 16.30 -13.81 10.95
N ARG A 258 16.72 -13.31 9.79
CA ARG A 258 18.14 -13.14 9.45
C ARG A 258 18.56 -11.68 9.61
N LEU A 259 19.87 -11.49 9.81
CA LEU A 259 20.52 -10.18 9.98
C LEU A 259 19.96 -9.41 11.19
N PHE A 260 19.17 -8.38 10.97
CA PHE A 260 18.67 -7.45 11.99
C PHE A 260 17.24 -7.77 12.44
N PHE A 261 16.64 -8.82 11.89
CA PHE A 261 15.26 -9.18 12.19
C PHE A 261 15.26 -10.28 13.25
N GLU A 262 15.03 -9.87 14.48
CA GLU A 262 14.73 -10.78 15.57
C GLU A 262 13.22 -10.98 15.69
N PRO A 263 12.77 -12.20 15.99
CA PRO A 263 11.37 -12.39 16.35
C PRO A 263 11.09 -11.58 17.62
N PRO A 264 9.92 -10.95 17.76
CA PRO A 264 9.56 -10.24 18.97
C PRO A 264 9.68 -11.18 20.15
N SER A 265 10.28 -10.71 21.25
CA SER A 265 10.42 -11.48 22.49
C SER A 265 9.04 -11.95 22.99
N GLN A 266 8.99 -13.02 23.79
CA GLN A 266 7.72 -13.49 24.34
C GLN A 266 7.01 -12.38 25.12
N ALA A 267 7.75 -11.54 25.83
CA ALA A 267 7.20 -10.39 26.55
C ALA A 267 6.57 -9.35 25.59
N GLU A 268 7.22 -9.05 24.46
CA GLU A 268 6.68 -8.15 23.44
C GLU A 268 5.45 -8.75 22.74
N GLN A 269 5.43 -10.06 22.48
CA GLN A 269 4.26 -10.74 21.92
C GLN A 269 3.07 -10.67 22.87
N VAL A 270 3.29 -10.90 24.16
CA VAL A 270 2.26 -10.73 25.20
C VAL A 270 1.81 -9.27 25.27
N GLY A 271 2.76 -8.32 25.27
CA GLY A 271 2.45 -6.88 25.23
C GLY A 271 1.57 -6.50 24.03
N GLN A 272 1.92 -6.95 22.84
CA GLN A 272 1.12 -6.71 21.62
C GLN A 272 -0.28 -7.35 21.68
N LEU A 273 -0.40 -8.55 22.27
CA LEU A 273 -1.70 -9.20 22.47
C LEU A 273 -2.55 -8.44 23.48
N VAL A 274 -1.96 -7.95 24.56
CA VAL A 274 -2.63 -7.11 25.56
C VAL A 274 -3.09 -5.79 24.91
N ASP A 275 -2.21 -5.11 24.17
CA ASP A 275 -2.53 -3.84 23.49
C ASP A 275 -3.65 -4.00 22.44
N MET A 276 -3.73 -5.15 21.77
CA MET A 276 -4.83 -5.45 20.85
C MET A 276 -6.13 -5.83 21.56
N SER A 277 -6.04 -6.45 22.73
CA SER A 277 -7.22 -6.88 23.48
C SER A 277 -7.85 -5.74 24.30
N LEU A 278 -7.05 -4.81 24.82
CA LEU A 278 -7.53 -3.68 25.61
C LEU A 278 -8.61 -2.84 24.92
N PRO A 279 -8.45 -2.38 23.66
CA PRO A 279 -9.48 -1.60 22.96
C PRO A 279 -10.75 -2.43 22.70
N THR A 280 -10.63 -3.74 22.44
CA THR A 280 -11.78 -4.62 22.25
C THR A 280 -12.57 -4.81 23.56
N ILE A 281 -11.88 -4.98 24.68
CA ILE A 281 -12.50 -5.07 25.99
C ILE A 281 -13.12 -3.73 26.39
N ALA A 282 -12.43 -2.61 26.16
CA ALA A 282 -12.97 -1.28 26.41
C ALA A 282 -14.22 -1.01 25.57
N GLN A 283 -14.23 -1.41 24.29
CA GLN A 283 -15.40 -1.27 23.42
C GLN A 283 -16.57 -2.18 23.87
N ALA A 284 -16.28 -3.40 24.29
CA ALA A 284 -17.29 -4.31 24.84
C ALA A 284 -17.88 -3.75 26.15
N SER A 285 -17.03 -3.27 27.05
CA SER A 285 -17.44 -2.62 28.31
C SER A 285 -18.31 -1.37 28.04
N SER A 286 -17.91 -0.52 27.10
CA SER A 286 -18.70 0.65 26.71
C SER A 286 -20.07 0.28 26.13
N LYS A 287 -20.16 -0.76 25.31
CA LYS A 287 -21.43 -1.27 24.78
C LYS A 287 -22.32 -1.86 25.88
N LEU A 288 -21.75 -2.61 26.80
CA LEU A 288 -22.48 -3.17 27.96
C LEU A 288 -22.99 -2.05 28.86
N HIS A 289 -22.17 -1.04 29.11
CA HIS A 289 -22.60 0.13 29.89
C HIS A 289 -23.75 0.88 29.22
N ALA A 290 -23.65 1.14 27.90
CA ALA A 290 -24.73 1.74 27.14
C ALA A 290 -26.02 0.92 27.18
N LEU A 291 -25.91 -0.41 27.06
CA LEU A 291 -27.02 -1.34 27.18
C LEU A 291 -27.65 -1.30 28.59
N SER A 292 -26.83 -1.25 29.64
CA SER A 292 -27.34 -1.18 31.01
C SER A 292 -28.07 0.13 31.28
N VAL A 293 -27.55 1.26 30.78
CA VAL A 293 -28.18 2.58 30.90
C VAL A 293 -29.51 2.62 30.13
N THR A 294 -29.53 2.10 28.89
CA THR A 294 -30.78 2.08 28.08
C THR A 294 -31.82 1.16 28.73
N ARG A 295 -31.43 -0.04 29.21
CA ARG A 295 -32.32 -0.93 29.87
C ARG A 295 -32.88 -0.33 31.20
N ASN A 296 -32.03 0.35 31.95
CA ASN A 296 -32.46 1.02 33.19
C ASN A 296 -33.46 2.16 32.87
N ALA A 297 -33.24 2.92 31.78
CA ALA A 297 -34.19 3.93 31.33
C ALA A 297 -35.54 3.32 30.91
N VAL A 298 -35.53 2.21 30.15
CA VAL A 298 -36.74 1.51 29.70
C VAL A 298 -37.53 0.96 30.91
N VAL A 299 -36.87 0.33 31.88
CA VAL A 299 -37.54 -0.25 33.07
C VAL A 299 -38.17 0.83 33.96
N ARG A 300 -37.59 2.06 33.99
CA ARG A 300 -38.10 3.17 34.80
C ARG A 300 -39.28 3.91 34.15
N ASP A 301 -39.39 3.88 32.84
CA ASP A 301 -40.51 4.48 32.12
C ASP A 301 -41.56 3.38 31.81
N LYS A 302 -42.77 3.57 32.39
CA LYS A 302 -43.85 2.58 32.25
C LYS A 302 -44.24 2.36 30.75
N ALA A 303 -44.31 3.44 29.98
CA ALA A 303 -44.71 3.32 28.60
C ALA A 303 -43.67 2.57 27.75
N LEU A 304 -42.38 2.83 27.98
CA LEU A 304 -41.29 2.11 27.30
C LEU A 304 -41.21 0.65 27.74
N LYS A 305 -41.49 0.36 29.04
CA LYS A 305 -41.54 -1.00 29.55
C LYS A 305 -42.69 -1.80 28.94
N ASP A 306 -43.87 -1.22 28.85
CA ASP A 306 -45.01 -1.88 28.24
C ASP A 306 -44.76 -2.20 26.73
N HIS A 307 -44.04 -1.32 26.02
CA HIS A 307 -43.62 -1.58 24.65
C HIS A 307 -42.55 -2.66 24.53
N ASP A 308 -41.58 -2.69 25.45
CA ASP A 308 -40.53 -3.71 25.48
C ASP A 308 -41.12 -5.10 25.76
N ASP A 309 -42.01 -5.18 26.75
CA ASP A 309 -42.72 -6.42 27.13
C ASP A 309 -43.58 -6.92 25.95
N ALA A 310 -44.32 -6.04 25.27
CA ALA A 310 -45.09 -6.38 24.08
C ALA A 310 -44.21 -6.88 22.91
N TYR A 311 -43.06 -6.25 22.70
CA TYR A 311 -42.08 -6.67 21.70
C TYR A 311 -41.55 -8.08 21.99
N TRP A 312 -41.12 -8.33 23.20
CA TRP A 312 -40.59 -9.63 23.58
C TRP A 312 -41.64 -10.74 23.54
N GLN A 313 -42.90 -10.44 23.94
CA GLN A 313 -44.02 -11.37 23.74
C GLN A 313 -44.22 -11.74 22.29
N ALA A 314 -44.18 -10.74 21.40
CA ALA A 314 -44.30 -10.98 19.93
C ALA A 314 -43.10 -11.82 19.41
N VAL A 315 -41.88 -11.55 19.83
CA VAL A 315 -40.68 -12.32 19.42
C VAL A 315 -40.75 -13.78 19.88
N VAL A 316 -41.18 -13.99 21.10
CA VAL A 316 -41.33 -15.35 21.68
C VAL A 316 -42.43 -16.11 20.93
N SER A 317 -43.56 -15.45 20.64
CA SER A 317 -44.67 -16.09 19.87
C SER A 317 -44.25 -16.47 18.46
N MET A 318 -43.50 -15.57 17.73
CA MET A 318 -42.97 -15.85 16.39
C MET A 318 -41.95 -16.99 16.39
N ASN A 319 -41.12 -17.13 17.42
CA ASN A 319 -40.16 -18.22 17.53
C ASN A 319 -40.85 -19.54 17.85
N GLY A 320 -41.94 -19.51 18.61
CA GLY A 320 -42.77 -20.68 18.91
C GLY A 320 -43.43 -21.24 17.67
N GLU A 321 -43.91 -20.39 16.73
CA GLU A 321 -44.54 -20.81 15.48
C GLU A 321 -43.52 -21.43 14.48
N ASN A 322 -42.26 -21.03 14.53
CA ASN A 322 -41.20 -21.56 13.63
C ASN A 322 -40.53 -22.85 14.15
N ALA A 323 -40.70 -23.19 15.41
CA ALA A 323 -40.07 -24.37 16.02
C ALA A 323 -40.90 -25.64 15.99
N GLY A 324 -42.18 -25.56 15.62
CA GLY A 324 -43.05 -26.73 15.50
C GLY A 324 -44.13 -26.53 14.46
N GLY A 325 -44.03 -27.24 13.32
CA GLY A 325 -45.11 -27.35 12.35
C GLY A 325 -46.32 -28.06 12.93
N GLY A 326 -47.06 -27.38 13.79
CA GLY A 326 -48.33 -27.87 14.34
C GLY A 326 -49.15 -26.68 14.85
N VAL A 327 -50.28 -26.46 14.19
CA VAL A 327 -51.30 -25.51 14.62
C VAL A 327 -51.67 -25.84 16.09
N VAL A 328 -51.26 -24.97 17.00
CA VAL A 328 -51.82 -24.97 18.37
C VAL A 328 -52.82 -23.83 18.44
N GLU A 329 -54.09 -24.20 18.20
CA GLU A 329 -55.25 -23.44 18.57
C GLU A 329 -55.34 -23.45 20.13
N ASN A 330 -55.36 -22.26 20.70
CA ASN A 330 -55.60 -21.90 22.09
C ASN A 330 -54.36 -21.50 22.91
N GLY A 331 -54.43 -20.23 23.33
CA GLY A 331 -53.47 -19.48 24.07
C GLY A 331 -52.98 -20.10 25.38
N ASP A 332 -51.88 -19.53 25.84
CA ASP A 332 -51.22 -19.73 27.14
C ASP A 332 -50.52 -21.08 27.40
N ALA A 333 -49.85 -21.66 26.43
CA ALA A 333 -48.79 -22.63 26.71
C ALA A 333 -47.55 -21.87 27.23
N SER A 334 -47.38 -21.77 28.50
CA SER A 334 -46.14 -21.22 29.13
C SER A 334 -44.94 -22.03 28.64
N ILE A 335 -43.88 -21.38 28.19
CA ILE A 335 -42.58 -21.99 27.81
C ILE A 335 -42.10 -22.96 28.91
N TRP A 336 -42.57 -22.76 30.15
CA TRP A 336 -42.26 -23.57 31.30
C TRP A 336 -43.02 -24.94 31.34
N GLU A 337 -44.03 -25.12 30.49
CA GLU A 337 -44.84 -26.37 30.36
C GLU A 337 -44.33 -27.21 29.18
N GLU A 338 -43.42 -26.70 28.37
CA GLU A 338 -42.86 -27.43 27.24
C GLU A 338 -42.01 -28.61 27.75
N GLU A 339 -42.29 -29.83 27.24
CA GLU A 339 -41.69 -31.07 27.76
C GLU A 339 -40.15 -31.05 27.72
N GLU A 340 -39.55 -30.39 26.72
CA GLU A 340 -38.09 -30.23 26.64
C GLU A 340 -37.51 -29.31 27.72
N VAL A 341 -38.19 -28.21 28.03
CA VAL A 341 -37.80 -27.27 29.11
C VAL A 341 -37.97 -27.93 30.47
N VAL A 342 -39.09 -28.64 30.70
CA VAL A 342 -39.32 -29.40 31.92
C VAL A 342 -38.26 -30.50 32.09
N ARG A 343 -37.91 -31.19 31.00
CA ARG A 343 -36.84 -32.23 31.00
C ARG A 343 -35.47 -31.65 31.25
N ALA A 344 -35.09 -30.54 30.60
CA ALA A 344 -33.83 -29.87 30.84
C ALA A 344 -33.73 -29.34 32.27
N MET A 345 -34.82 -28.79 32.82
CA MET A 345 -34.89 -28.29 34.19
C MET A 345 -34.78 -29.43 35.20
N SER A 346 -35.48 -30.55 34.97
CA SER A 346 -35.39 -31.75 35.81
C SER A 346 -33.99 -32.38 35.76
N GLN A 347 -33.33 -32.40 34.60
CA GLN A 347 -31.94 -32.86 34.47
C GLN A 347 -30.95 -31.93 35.19
N ALA A 348 -31.14 -30.61 35.05
CA ALA A 348 -30.31 -29.64 35.76
C ALA A 348 -30.48 -29.76 37.29
N MET A 349 -31.71 -29.98 37.78
CA MET A 349 -31.96 -30.21 39.18
C MET A 349 -31.45 -31.57 39.69
N ALA A 350 -31.53 -32.62 38.87
CA ALA A 350 -31.00 -33.94 39.19
C ALA A 350 -29.47 -34.00 39.23
N GLY A 351 -28.81 -33.18 38.37
CA GLY A 351 -27.34 -33.05 38.34
C GLY A 351 -26.74 -32.26 39.50
N GLN A 352 -27.53 -31.48 40.20
CA GLN A 352 -27.13 -30.70 41.35
C GLN A 352 -27.59 -31.36 42.67
N GLY A 353 -27.12 -32.59 42.91
CA GLY A 353 -27.36 -33.25 44.18
C GLY A 353 -26.93 -32.36 45.35
N ASN A 354 -27.91 -31.93 46.15
CA ASN A 354 -27.75 -31.18 47.40
C ASN A 354 -27.69 -29.65 47.31
N VAL A 355 -28.34 -29.01 46.35
CA VAL A 355 -28.56 -27.57 46.46
C VAL A 355 -29.83 -27.28 47.23
N ASP A 356 -29.67 -26.71 48.41
CA ASP A 356 -30.80 -26.28 49.25
C ASP A 356 -31.42 -25.03 48.59
N LEU A 357 -32.56 -25.26 47.90
CA LEU A 357 -33.31 -24.24 47.16
C LEU A 357 -33.75 -23.08 48.07
N ALA A 358 -34.00 -23.34 49.34
CA ALA A 358 -34.35 -22.32 50.33
C ALA A 358 -33.14 -21.39 50.58
N LYS A 359 -31.93 -21.95 50.65
CA LYS A 359 -30.69 -21.22 50.85
C LYS A 359 -30.30 -20.44 49.59
N LEU A 360 -30.60 -20.99 48.41
CA LEU A 360 -30.36 -20.31 47.15
C LEU A 360 -31.30 -19.12 46.93
N GLY A 361 -32.56 -19.23 47.35
CA GLY A 361 -33.56 -18.16 47.37
C GLY A 361 -33.16 -17.00 48.31
N VAL A 362 -32.63 -17.34 49.49
CA VAL A 362 -32.14 -16.34 50.45
C VAL A 362 -30.91 -15.61 49.88
N ASN A 363 -29.96 -16.35 49.33
CA ASN A 363 -28.75 -15.77 48.73
C ASN A 363 -29.08 -14.92 47.48
N ALA A 364 -30.05 -15.33 46.67
CA ALA A 364 -30.51 -14.55 45.50
C ALA A 364 -31.18 -13.24 45.91
N ASN A 365 -32.03 -13.29 46.95
CA ASN A 365 -32.66 -12.09 47.51
C ASN A 365 -31.64 -11.16 48.20
N GLU A 366 -30.65 -11.70 48.87
CA GLU A 366 -29.58 -10.92 49.48
C GLU A 366 -28.70 -10.26 48.44
N TYR A 367 -28.40 -10.96 47.37
CA TYR A 367 -27.70 -10.41 46.21
C TYR A 367 -28.51 -9.30 45.52
N VAL A 368 -29.78 -9.54 45.24
CA VAL A 368 -30.67 -8.54 44.63
C VAL A 368 -30.79 -7.31 45.50
N ASN A 369 -31.02 -7.50 46.82
CA ASN A 369 -31.10 -6.40 47.77
C ASN A 369 -29.76 -5.65 47.91
N GLY A 370 -28.62 -6.33 47.81
CA GLY A 370 -27.30 -5.69 47.82
C GLY A 370 -27.04 -4.84 46.55
N VAL A 371 -27.54 -5.30 45.42
CA VAL A 371 -27.40 -4.57 44.15
C VAL A 371 -28.41 -3.42 44.06
N THR A 372 -29.61 -3.58 44.61
CA THR A 372 -30.66 -2.54 44.55
C THR A 372 -30.51 -1.51 45.67
N ALA A 373 -29.89 -1.82 46.82
CA ALA A 373 -29.64 -0.86 47.89
C ALA A 373 -28.78 0.35 47.44
N ALA A 374 -27.94 0.16 46.45
CA ALA A 374 -27.17 1.26 45.82
C ALA A 374 -27.97 2.12 44.81
N LEU A 375 -29.24 1.77 44.59
CA LEU A 375 -30.13 2.48 43.63
C LEU A 375 -31.19 3.33 44.33
N ASP A 376 -31.33 3.19 45.64
CA ASP A 376 -32.31 3.91 46.49
C ASP A 376 -31.70 5.13 47.20
N GLU A 377 -30.40 5.41 47.03
CA GLU A 377 -29.72 6.67 47.37
C GLU A 377 -29.58 7.57 46.10
#